data_0c9eebd2a5e0605281e9fd4a8bc38770
#
_entry.id   0c9eebd2a5e0605281e9fd4a8bc38770
#
_cell.length_a   1.000
_cell.length_b   1.000
_cell.length_c   1.000
_cell.angle_alpha   90.00
_cell.angle_beta   90.00
_cell.angle_gamma   90.00
#
_symmetry.space_group_name_H-M   'P 1'
#
loop_
_entity.id
_entity.type
_entity.pdbx_description
1 polymer ?
#
loop_
_entity_poly.entity_id
_entity_poly.type
_entity_poly.pdbx_seq_one_letter_code
_entity_poly.pdbx_strand_id
1 'polypeptide(L)'
;MSTQEVSRSDILLAILAAADGKKLSRGHLQKVAFLVSEEFKGELPADFYRFDKHNYGPFCHDITGDTDMLLYWGWIRSSAGTNGSAETYSIANQVNLDEIQLAENIKRYIRDTVAWVVDMSFSQLVKAIYLRYPEFLERSIFPFNKEQAIHESFERSLQQLQDGQTTLAADFIDEL
;
A
#
# COMPACT_ATOMS: atom_id res chain seq x y z
N MET A 1 21.86 3.50 -24.00
CA MET A 1 21.52 3.48 -22.57
C MET A 1 20.34 2.54 -22.41
N SER A 2 20.55 1.37 -21.83
CA SER A 2 19.41 0.48 -21.53
C SER A 2 18.57 1.16 -20.46
N THR A 3 17.39 1.61 -20.81
CA THR A 3 16.31 1.88 -19.86
C THR A 3 16.06 0.55 -19.17
N GLN A 4 16.55 0.40 -17.95
CA GLN A 4 16.23 -0.76 -17.11
C GLN A 4 14.72 -0.68 -16.88
N GLU A 5 14.00 -1.64 -17.44
CA GLU A 5 12.55 -1.72 -17.34
C GLU A 5 12.21 -1.93 -15.86
N VAL A 6 11.44 -1.02 -15.28
CA VAL A 6 10.98 -1.10 -13.88
C VAL A 6 10.18 -2.38 -13.72
N SER A 7 10.61 -3.26 -12.83
CA SER A 7 9.87 -4.46 -12.54
C SER A 7 8.78 -4.17 -11.50
N ARG A 8 7.67 -4.92 -11.55
CA ARG A 8 6.62 -4.80 -10.54
C ARG A 8 7.11 -5.18 -9.13
N SER A 9 8.13 -6.04 -9.03
CA SER A 9 8.77 -6.38 -7.75
C SER A 9 9.55 -5.21 -7.15
N ASP A 10 10.08 -4.29 -7.98
CA ASP A 10 10.75 -3.09 -7.50
C ASP A 10 9.77 -2.16 -6.76
N ILE A 11 8.51 -2.14 -7.18
CA ILE A 11 7.46 -1.40 -6.48
C ILE A 11 7.18 -2.01 -5.10
N LEU A 12 7.13 -3.34 -4.96
CA LEU A 12 6.97 -3.98 -3.65
C LEU A 12 8.16 -3.71 -2.72
N LEU A 13 9.38 -3.77 -3.25
CA LEU A 13 10.58 -3.40 -2.49
C LEU A 13 10.56 -1.94 -2.07
N ALA A 14 10.14 -1.04 -2.95
CA ALA A 14 10.01 0.38 -2.65
C ALA A 14 8.98 0.65 -1.54
N ILE A 15 7.84 -0.02 -1.58
CA ILE A 15 6.81 0.08 -0.53
C ILE A 15 7.38 -0.35 0.82
N LEU A 16 8.09 -1.47 0.88
CA LEU A 16 8.70 -1.97 2.12
C LEU A 16 9.88 -1.12 2.60
N ALA A 17 10.68 -0.58 1.67
CA ALA A 17 11.75 0.35 2.00
C ALA A 17 11.21 1.67 2.58
N ALA A 18 10.12 2.18 2.02
CA ALA A 18 9.45 3.39 2.51
C ALA A 18 8.86 3.24 3.93
N ALA A 19 8.62 2.00 4.39
CA ALA A 19 8.14 1.74 5.74
C ALA A 19 9.19 1.96 6.84
N ASP A 20 10.44 2.21 6.47
CA ASP A 20 11.55 2.59 7.36
C ASP A 20 11.66 1.68 8.60
N GLY A 21 11.75 0.38 8.37
CA GLY A 21 11.86 -0.65 9.41
C GLY A 21 10.54 -1.06 10.07
N LYS A 22 9.45 -0.35 9.84
CA LYS A 22 8.11 -0.81 10.23
C LYS A 22 7.67 -1.98 9.35
N LYS A 23 6.75 -2.78 9.85
CA LYS A 23 6.27 -3.98 9.18
C LYS A 23 4.91 -3.72 8.53
N LEU A 24 4.73 -4.21 7.31
CA LEU A 24 3.46 -4.15 6.58
C LEU A 24 2.89 -5.56 6.41
N SER A 25 1.59 -5.71 6.62
CA SER A 25 0.91 -6.97 6.30
C SER A 25 0.75 -7.14 4.78
N ARG A 26 0.47 -8.35 4.34
CA ARG A 26 0.14 -8.62 2.92
C ARG A 26 -1.03 -7.76 2.44
N GLY A 27 -2.01 -7.52 3.32
CA GLY A 27 -3.14 -6.63 3.03
C GLY A 27 -2.71 -5.19 2.77
N HIS A 28 -1.75 -4.67 3.55
CA HIS A 28 -1.18 -3.34 3.32
C HIS A 28 -0.43 -3.28 1.98
N LEU A 29 0.41 -4.27 1.66
CA LEU A 29 1.10 -4.35 0.36
C LEU A 29 0.12 -4.31 -0.81
N GLN A 30 -0.97 -5.09 -0.74
CA GLN A 30 -2.03 -5.11 -1.75
C GLN A 30 -2.64 -3.72 -1.97
N LYS A 31 -2.98 -3.03 -0.89
CA LYS A 31 -3.68 -1.73 -0.95
C LYS A 31 -2.75 -0.60 -1.39
N VAL A 32 -1.50 -0.57 -0.92
CA VAL A 32 -0.52 0.44 -1.37
C VAL A 32 -0.17 0.22 -2.85
N ALA A 33 0.08 -1.01 -3.28
CA ALA A 33 0.33 -1.31 -4.69
C ALA A 33 -0.88 -0.94 -5.58
N PHE A 34 -2.10 -1.12 -5.09
CA PHE A 34 -3.31 -0.66 -5.78
C PHE A 34 -3.34 0.86 -5.94
N LEU A 35 -3.08 1.61 -4.87
CA LEU A 35 -3.06 3.08 -4.91
C LEU A 35 -2.00 3.60 -5.88
N VAL A 36 -0.81 2.99 -5.90
CA VAL A 36 0.24 3.30 -6.88
C VAL A 36 -0.24 3.01 -8.31
N SER A 37 -0.93 1.88 -8.52
CA SER A 37 -1.48 1.51 -9.83
C SER A 37 -2.51 2.51 -10.34
N GLU A 38 -3.39 3.02 -9.46
CA GLU A 38 -4.41 4.00 -9.82
C GLU A 38 -3.80 5.38 -10.12
N GLU A 39 -2.84 5.83 -9.31
CA GLU A 39 -2.19 7.14 -9.48
C GLU A 39 -1.36 7.22 -10.77
N PHE A 40 -0.62 6.16 -11.08
CA PHE A 40 0.31 6.14 -12.22
C PHE A 40 -0.22 5.31 -13.40
N LYS A 41 -1.54 5.29 -13.59
CA LYS A 41 -2.17 4.62 -14.74
C LYS A 41 -1.57 5.12 -16.05
N GLY A 42 -0.96 4.19 -16.81
CA GLY A 42 -0.31 4.51 -18.11
C GLY A 42 1.16 4.87 -18.02
N GLU A 43 1.73 5.07 -16.83
CA GLU A 43 3.16 5.28 -16.61
C GLU A 43 3.88 4.00 -16.15
N LEU A 44 3.12 3.04 -15.61
CA LEU A 44 3.63 1.77 -15.14
C LEU A 44 3.77 0.75 -16.29
N PRO A 45 4.61 -0.29 -16.11
CA PRO A 45 4.75 -1.37 -17.09
C PRO A 45 3.41 -2.00 -17.47
N ALA A 46 3.28 -2.45 -18.72
CA ALA A 46 2.03 -3.06 -19.22
C ALA A 46 1.62 -4.34 -18.48
N ASP A 47 2.59 -5.02 -17.85
CA ASP A 47 2.41 -6.22 -17.02
C ASP A 47 2.27 -5.91 -15.52
N PHE A 48 2.08 -4.63 -15.18
CA PHE A 48 1.86 -4.24 -13.78
C PHE A 48 0.62 -4.92 -13.19
N TYR A 49 0.53 -4.94 -11.88
CA TYR A 49 -0.54 -5.61 -11.14
C TYR A 49 -1.94 -5.20 -11.60
N ARG A 50 -2.77 -6.20 -11.88
CA ARG A 50 -4.20 -6.03 -12.19
C ARG A 50 -5.02 -6.42 -10.97
N PHE A 51 -5.86 -5.50 -10.53
CA PHE A 51 -6.65 -5.68 -9.31
C PHE A 51 -8.08 -6.04 -9.61
N ASP A 52 -8.53 -7.13 -9.00
CA ASP A 52 -9.91 -7.60 -9.04
C ASP A 52 -10.68 -7.19 -7.78
N LYS A 53 -12.01 -7.11 -7.88
CA LYS A 53 -12.90 -6.96 -6.73
C LYS A 53 -12.90 -8.23 -5.90
N HIS A 54 -12.53 -8.12 -4.64
CA HIS A 54 -12.40 -9.25 -3.73
C HIS A 54 -13.05 -8.94 -2.36
N ASN A 55 -13.05 -9.91 -1.45
CA ASN A 55 -13.70 -9.86 -0.12
C ASN A 55 -13.37 -8.61 0.71
N TYR A 56 -12.19 -8.05 0.55
CA TYR A 56 -11.70 -6.89 1.29
C TYR A 56 -11.16 -5.80 0.35
N GLY A 57 -11.85 -5.58 -0.77
CA GLY A 57 -11.49 -4.57 -1.75
C GLY A 57 -10.53 -5.08 -2.84
N PRO A 58 -9.71 -4.19 -3.45
CA PRO A 58 -8.83 -4.55 -4.53
C PRO A 58 -7.81 -5.61 -4.13
N PHE A 59 -7.66 -6.64 -4.96
CA PHE A 59 -6.76 -7.75 -4.73
C PHE A 59 -6.09 -8.20 -6.04
N CYS A 60 -4.80 -8.48 -5.98
CA CYS A 60 -4.03 -9.04 -7.08
C CYS A 60 -3.27 -10.29 -6.61
N HIS A 61 -3.51 -11.41 -7.29
CA HIS A 61 -2.86 -12.69 -6.97
C HIS A 61 -1.34 -12.63 -7.14
N ASP A 62 -0.87 -11.92 -8.15
CA ASP A 62 0.57 -11.85 -8.49
C ASP A 62 1.41 -11.24 -7.37
N ILE A 63 0.84 -10.30 -6.59
CA ILE A 63 1.53 -9.72 -5.42
C ILE A 63 1.91 -10.81 -4.41
N THR A 64 1.08 -11.82 -4.23
CA THR A 64 1.40 -12.95 -3.35
C THR A 64 2.62 -13.72 -3.85
N GLY A 65 2.63 -14.09 -5.13
CA GLY A 65 3.75 -14.79 -5.74
C GLY A 65 5.05 -13.98 -5.73
N ASP A 66 4.97 -12.70 -6.07
CA ASP A 66 6.14 -11.82 -6.07
C ASP A 66 6.68 -11.59 -4.65
N THR A 67 5.80 -11.48 -3.63
CA THR A 67 6.22 -11.42 -2.22
C THR A 67 6.94 -12.69 -1.79
N ASP A 68 6.42 -13.86 -2.17
CA ASP A 68 7.04 -15.15 -1.86
C ASP A 68 8.41 -15.30 -2.56
N MET A 69 8.55 -14.79 -3.78
CA MET A 69 9.85 -14.74 -4.49
C MET A 69 10.86 -13.83 -3.79
N LEU A 70 10.44 -12.64 -3.36
CA LEU A 70 11.30 -11.71 -2.61
C LEU A 70 11.77 -12.31 -1.28
N LEU A 71 10.91 -13.07 -0.60
CA LEU A 71 11.27 -13.85 0.59
C LEU A 71 12.31 -14.94 0.26
N TYR A 72 12.08 -15.70 -0.80
CA TYR A 72 12.99 -16.76 -1.23
C TYR A 72 14.39 -16.25 -1.57
N TRP A 73 14.49 -15.07 -2.21
CA TRP A 73 15.76 -14.44 -2.54
C TRP A 73 16.37 -13.68 -1.35
N GLY A 74 15.70 -13.60 -0.22
CA GLY A 74 16.21 -12.94 0.98
C GLY A 74 16.22 -11.41 0.92
N TRP A 75 15.46 -10.81 0.00
CA TRP A 75 15.31 -9.35 -0.08
C TRP A 75 14.40 -8.79 1.00
N ILE A 76 13.45 -9.58 1.44
CA ILE A 76 12.52 -9.24 2.52
C ILE A 76 12.51 -10.34 3.58
N ARG A 77 12.01 -10.02 4.75
CA ARG A 77 11.77 -10.95 5.86
C ARG A 77 10.30 -10.96 6.21
N SER A 78 9.81 -12.14 6.59
CA SER A 78 8.50 -12.26 7.20
C SER A 78 8.60 -12.41 8.72
N SER A 79 7.53 -12.00 9.39
CA SER A 79 7.32 -12.22 10.82
C SER A 79 5.93 -12.76 11.01
N ALA A 80 5.83 -13.91 11.68
CA ALA A 80 4.53 -14.49 12.01
C ALA A 80 3.73 -13.50 12.88
N GLY A 81 2.45 -13.38 12.58
CA GLY A 81 1.53 -12.66 13.44
C GLY A 81 1.37 -13.37 14.78
N THR A 82 1.23 -12.62 15.85
CA THR A 82 0.90 -13.15 17.18
C THR A 82 -0.60 -13.10 17.41
N ASN A 83 -1.14 -14.08 18.15
CA ASN A 83 -2.57 -14.11 18.53
C ASN A 83 -3.56 -14.00 17.35
N GLY A 84 -3.27 -14.67 16.23
CA GLY A 84 -4.14 -14.66 15.05
C GLY A 84 -4.00 -13.43 14.15
N SER A 85 -3.05 -12.55 14.41
CA SER A 85 -2.69 -11.45 13.52
C SER A 85 -2.08 -11.97 12.21
N ALA A 86 -2.23 -11.22 11.11
CA ALA A 86 -1.65 -11.57 9.83
C ALA A 86 -0.11 -11.54 9.86
N GLU A 87 0.51 -12.35 9.01
CA GLU A 87 1.94 -12.28 8.71
C GLU A 87 2.31 -10.88 8.20
N THR A 88 3.46 -10.39 8.62
CA THR A 88 3.99 -9.07 8.23
C THR A 88 5.35 -9.17 7.60
N TYR A 89 5.69 -8.20 6.75
CA TYR A 89 6.90 -8.16 5.96
C TYR A 89 7.70 -6.89 6.22
N SER A 90 9.00 -6.99 6.12
CA SER A 90 9.94 -5.87 6.19
C SER A 90 11.14 -6.12 5.28
N ILE A 91 11.87 -5.08 4.93
CA ILE A 91 13.14 -5.19 4.20
C ILE A 91 14.15 -6.03 5.02
N ALA A 92 14.82 -6.97 4.35
CA ALA A 92 15.80 -7.85 5.00
C ALA A 92 17.18 -7.18 5.13
N ASN A 93 17.59 -6.40 4.14
CA ASN A 93 18.83 -5.66 4.08
C ASN A 93 18.53 -4.17 4.10
N GLN A 94 19.52 -3.33 4.39
CA GLN A 94 19.36 -1.87 4.32
C GLN A 94 19.22 -1.40 2.86
N VAL A 95 18.13 -1.82 2.18
CA VAL A 95 17.77 -1.27 0.88
C VAL A 95 17.10 0.06 1.15
N ASN A 96 17.73 1.13 0.69
CA ASN A 96 17.15 2.47 0.75
C ASN A 96 16.22 2.67 -0.45
N LEU A 97 15.06 3.28 -0.22
CA LEU A 97 14.12 3.64 -1.29
C LEU A 97 14.80 4.43 -2.41
N ASP A 98 15.75 5.30 -2.07
CA ASP A 98 16.46 6.14 -3.04
C ASP A 98 17.39 5.34 -3.97
N GLU A 99 17.81 4.14 -3.56
CA GLU A 99 18.65 3.23 -4.37
C GLU A 99 17.83 2.42 -5.38
N ILE A 100 16.51 2.31 -5.18
CA ILE A 100 15.63 1.61 -6.12
C ILE A 100 15.45 2.48 -7.36
N GLN A 101 15.61 1.88 -8.53
CA GLN A 101 15.51 2.59 -9.80
C GLN A 101 14.05 2.82 -10.21
N LEU A 102 13.42 3.81 -9.58
CA LEU A 102 12.08 4.30 -9.87
C LEU A 102 12.12 5.81 -10.14
N ALA A 103 11.16 6.31 -10.89
CA ALA A 103 10.98 7.75 -11.07
C ALA A 103 10.69 8.44 -9.72
N GLU A 104 11.22 9.65 -9.52
CA GLU A 104 11.13 10.36 -8.23
C GLU A 104 9.69 10.71 -7.82
N ASN A 105 8.80 10.96 -8.79
CA ASN A 105 7.38 11.15 -8.52
C ASN A 105 6.73 9.89 -7.94
N ILE A 106 7.08 8.70 -8.44
CA ILE A 106 6.60 7.41 -7.92
C ILE A 106 7.16 7.15 -6.52
N LYS A 107 8.46 7.37 -6.30
CA LYS A 107 9.09 7.22 -4.98
C LYS A 107 8.43 8.12 -3.93
N ARG A 108 8.20 9.39 -4.28
CA ARG A 108 7.54 10.34 -3.40
C ARG A 108 6.13 9.89 -3.05
N TYR A 109 5.34 9.51 -4.03
CA TYR A 109 3.98 9.00 -3.81
C TYR A 109 3.97 7.75 -2.92
N ILE A 110 4.88 6.80 -3.16
CA ILE A 110 5.03 5.60 -2.31
C ILE A 110 5.38 6.02 -0.87
N ARG A 111 6.31 6.94 -0.68
CA ARG A 111 6.71 7.43 0.65
C ARG A 111 5.54 8.03 1.40
N ASP A 112 4.79 8.92 0.76
CA ASP A 112 3.64 9.60 1.34
C ASP A 112 2.50 8.61 1.64
N THR A 113 2.21 7.69 0.70
CA THR A 113 1.19 6.65 0.88
C THR A 113 1.54 5.70 2.02
N VAL A 114 2.78 5.24 2.11
CA VAL A 114 3.23 4.34 3.19
C VAL A 114 3.19 5.07 4.53
N ALA A 115 3.66 6.31 4.62
CA ALA A 115 3.56 7.11 5.84
C ALA A 115 2.11 7.25 6.32
N TRP A 116 1.17 7.38 5.38
CA TRP A 116 -0.25 7.47 5.68
C TRP A 116 -0.85 6.15 6.20
N VAL A 117 -0.45 4.99 5.64
CA VAL A 117 -1.10 3.70 5.94
C VAL A 117 -0.38 2.86 6.99
N VAL A 118 0.89 3.10 7.27
CA VAL A 118 1.76 2.19 8.05
C VAL A 118 1.26 1.95 9.48
N ASP A 119 0.60 2.92 10.06
CA ASP A 119 0.01 2.82 11.41
C ASP A 119 -1.51 2.52 11.39
N MET A 120 -2.09 2.31 10.20
CA MET A 120 -3.48 1.90 10.08
C MET A 120 -3.66 0.42 10.42
N SER A 121 -4.75 0.09 11.09
CA SER A 121 -5.24 -1.28 11.09
C SER A 121 -5.73 -1.64 9.67
N PHE A 122 -5.76 -2.93 9.36
CA PHE A 122 -6.31 -3.40 8.09
C PHE A 122 -7.76 -2.94 7.87
N SER A 123 -8.57 -2.91 8.94
CA SER A 123 -9.95 -2.42 8.89
C SER A 123 -10.03 -0.94 8.50
N GLN A 124 -9.20 -0.08 9.06
CA GLN A 124 -9.14 1.34 8.72
C GLN A 124 -8.74 1.55 7.27
N LEU A 125 -7.74 0.81 6.80
CA LEU A 125 -7.26 0.87 5.42
C LEU A 125 -8.34 0.43 4.42
N VAL A 126 -9.05 -0.67 4.69
CA VAL A 126 -10.16 -1.14 3.84
C VAL A 126 -11.27 -0.10 3.77
N LYS A 127 -11.64 0.52 4.90
CA LYS A 127 -12.64 1.60 4.92
C LYS A 127 -12.21 2.80 4.08
N ALA A 128 -10.96 3.22 4.18
CA ALA A 128 -10.41 4.33 3.39
C ALA A 128 -10.45 4.02 1.88
N ILE A 129 -10.10 2.80 1.47
CA ILE A 129 -10.21 2.35 0.08
C ILE A 129 -11.67 2.43 -0.41
N TYR A 130 -12.63 1.96 0.38
CA TYR A 130 -14.04 1.98 -0.03
C TYR A 130 -14.64 3.38 -0.13
N LEU A 131 -14.15 4.33 0.66
CA LEU A 131 -14.57 5.73 0.54
C LEU A 131 -14.18 6.30 -0.83
N ARG A 132 -12.96 6.02 -1.29
CA ARG A 132 -12.44 6.56 -2.55
C ARG A 132 -12.83 5.72 -3.77
N TYR A 133 -12.93 4.40 -3.60
CA TYR A 133 -13.19 3.44 -4.67
C TYR A 133 -14.41 2.56 -4.31
N PRO A 134 -15.62 3.14 -4.29
CA PRO A 134 -16.83 2.44 -3.84
C PRO A 134 -17.22 1.24 -4.71
N GLU A 135 -16.72 1.14 -5.93
CA GLU A 135 -16.93 0.00 -6.82
C GLU A 135 -16.40 -1.32 -6.25
N PHE A 136 -15.42 -1.26 -5.35
CA PHE A 136 -14.88 -2.45 -4.68
C PHE A 136 -15.77 -2.98 -3.56
N LEU A 137 -16.84 -2.28 -3.19
CA LEU A 137 -17.86 -2.79 -2.27
C LEU A 137 -18.69 -3.94 -2.87
N GLU A 138 -18.79 -4.03 -4.18
CA GLU A 138 -19.67 -4.97 -4.89
C GLU A 138 -19.49 -6.43 -4.47
N ARG A 139 -18.24 -6.85 -4.21
CA ARG A 139 -17.90 -8.21 -3.76
C ARG A 139 -17.39 -8.28 -2.33
N SER A 140 -17.49 -7.18 -1.59
CA SER A 140 -16.99 -7.12 -0.23
C SER A 140 -17.87 -7.91 0.73
N ILE A 141 -17.21 -8.65 1.62
CA ILE A 141 -17.83 -9.24 2.82
C ILE A 141 -17.52 -8.40 4.08
N PHE A 142 -16.75 -7.32 3.93
CA PHE A 142 -16.39 -6.44 5.02
C PHE A 142 -17.56 -5.54 5.38
N PRO A 143 -17.96 -5.46 6.67
CA PRO A 143 -19.04 -4.57 7.08
C PRO A 143 -18.61 -3.11 6.91
N PHE A 144 -19.33 -2.36 6.09
CA PHE A 144 -19.01 -0.98 5.77
C PHE A 144 -20.18 -0.05 6.04
N ASN A 145 -19.92 0.98 6.86
CA ASN A 145 -20.82 2.10 7.08
C ASN A 145 -20.10 3.37 6.62
N LYS A 146 -20.66 4.04 5.61
CA LYS A 146 -20.02 5.19 4.97
C LYS A 146 -19.84 6.38 5.93
N GLU A 147 -20.88 6.72 6.72
CA GLU A 147 -20.82 7.85 7.65
C GLU A 147 -19.76 7.64 8.73
N GLN A 148 -19.73 6.44 9.32
CA GLN A 148 -18.72 6.07 10.29
C GLN A 148 -17.30 6.09 9.68
N ALA A 149 -17.14 5.58 8.47
CA ALA A 149 -15.87 5.55 7.77
C ALA A 149 -15.35 6.96 7.46
N ILE A 150 -16.21 7.87 7.04
CA ILE A 150 -15.86 9.29 6.84
C ILE A 150 -15.37 9.90 8.15
N HIS A 151 -16.11 9.73 9.25
CA HIS A 151 -15.75 10.29 10.54
C HIS A 151 -14.38 9.77 11.02
N GLU A 152 -14.17 8.44 11.01
CA GLU A 152 -12.90 7.83 11.41
C GLU A 152 -11.72 8.29 10.54
N SER A 153 -11.95 8.43 9.22
CA SER A 153 -10.92 8.89 8.28
C SER A 153 -10.54 10.35 8.51
N PHE A 154 -11.54 11.20 8.76
CA PHE A 154 -11.32 12.61 9.04
C PHE A 154 -10.55 12.83 10.35
N GLU A 155 -10.98 12.20 11.45
CA GLU A 155 -10.31 12.29 12.76
C GLU A 155 -8.83 11.86 12.65
N ARG A 156 -8.58 10.75 11.96
CA ARG A 156 -7.23 10.26 11.75
C ARG A 156 -6.37 11.21 10.94
N SER A 157 -6.90 11.74 9.85
CA SER A 157 -6.17 12.66 8.98
C SER A 157 -5.84 13.98 9.68
N LEU A 158 -6.75 14.48 10.53
CA LEU A 158 -6.45 15.62 11.37
C LEU A 158 -5.29 15.34 12.34
N GLN A 159 -5.27 14.14 12.96
CA GLN A 159 -4.17 13.76 13.85
C GLN A 159 -2.84 13.70 13.10
N GLN A 160 -2.81 13.08 11.92
CA GLN A 160 -1.59 12.98 11.11
C GLN A 160 -1.07 14.35 10.64
N LEU A 161 -1.96 15.28 10.29
CA LEU A 161 -1.59 16.66 9.96
C LEU A 161 -1.01 17.41 11.16
N GLN A 162 -1.60 17.23 12.35
CA GLN A 162 -1.08 17.84 13.59
C GLN A 162 0.31 17.28 13.93
N ASP A 163 0.54 16.01 13.69
CA ASP A 163 1.82 15.34 13.91
C ASP A 163 2.86 15.63 12.80
N GLY A 164 2.47 16.32 11.74
CA GLY A 164 3.34 16.68 10.60
C GLY A 164 3.78 15.50 9.74
N GLN A 165 3.01 14.40 9.73
CA GLN A 165 3.44 13.13 9.16
C GLN A 165 3.26 13.02 7.64
N THR A 166 2.21 13.63 7.04
CA THR A 166 1.94 13.52 5.60
C THR A 166 0.98 14.57 5.07
N THR A 167 1.14 14.94 3.79
CA THR A 167 0.22 15.80 3.03
C THR A 167 -0.88 14.99 2.34
N LEU A 168 -0.67 13.70 2.09
CA LEU A 168 -1.62 12.81 1.42
C LEU A 168 -2.96 12.71 2.17
N ALA A 169 -2.93 12.86 3.50
CA ALA A 169 -4.12 12.89 4.33
C ALA A 169 -5.07 14.05 3.98
N ALA A 170 -4.52 15.23 3.67
CA ALA A 170 -5.31 16.40 3.26
C ALA A 170 -5.93 16.17 1.87
N ASP A 171 -5.14 15.69 0.91
CA ASP A 171 -5.62 15.39 -0.45
C ASP A 171 -6.75 14.36 -0.44
N PHE A 172 -6.65 13.36 0.44
CA PHE A 172 -7.66 12.32 0.59
C PHE A 172 -8.98 12.86 1.17
N ILE A 173 -8.92 13.84 2.09
CA ILE A 173 -10.12 14.48 2.66
C ILE A 173 -10.84 15.34 1.62
N ASP A 174 -10.09 16.11 0.83
CA ASP A 174 -10.67 17.03 -0.15
C ASP A 174 -11.42 16.32 -1.28
N GLU A 175 -11.18 15.01 -1.46
CA GLU A 175 -11.85 14.17 -2.46
C GLU A 175 -13.04 13.35 -1.92
N LEU A 176 -13.36 13.42 -0.60
CA LEU A 176 -14.51 12.76 0.02
C LEU A 176 -15.77 13.61 -0.05
#